data_6915e0adeb4d4eeee83fa51332f36a87
#
_entry.id   6915e0adeb4d4eeee83fa51332f36a87
#
_cell.length_a   1.000
_cell.length_b   1.000
_cell.length_c   1.000
_cell.angle_alpha   90.00
_cell.angle_beta   90.00
_cell.angle_gamma   90.00
#
_symmetry.space_group_name_H-M   'P 1'
#
loop_
_entity.id
_entity.type
_entity.pdbx_description
1 polymer ?
#
loop_
_entity_poly.entity_id
_entity_poly.type
_entity_poly.pdbx_seq_one_letter_code
_entity_poly.pdbx_strand_id
1 'polypeptide(L)'
;LSLVSYGGDPRIVATHSEIERGRGTLQVAQNRMRAEFELTDFLIDPVQRALLALHAPSILLRIEKLQWACSAAAESYLSVEARVTNRIHWITQFIAQHPMLMALIPLGLGSRIPLALMGAVAATQFTDGKVSRILARETMGAYAGFTGGRASSGDDARAGAQEMINRAGIFGVLGSKAPALAGVGATPMRAAPNSMAQLTSRLAQTHSLEKPTVVIERYSDGKRKLFMVYLPGMRSKNPFDIAEPFNVSASVHALADAEHSACLLAAKSALETAGVGKGDALVIAGYSQGGLVAAELAAEGRNNVVGVVTAGAPVGHVAIPEHIPVMSIEHANDVVPAFAGKLNPLAENWVTVGREVEVKAGQTALVSHEIAEYQKTAGLIDESSSVGVSRIRDQLLAKFEGLRLVETQTFEYAGGR
;
A
#
# COMPACT_ATOMS: atom_id res chain seq x y z
N LEU A 1 10.15 3.52 21.29
CA LEU A 1 9.59 3.06 20.01
C LEU A 1 10.16 3.92 18.89
N SER A 2 10.98 3.33 18.01
CA SER A 2 11.56 4.08 16.89
C SER A 2 10.62 4.01 15.68
N LEU A 3 10.32 5.18 15.09
CA LEU A 3 9.69 5.26 13.79
C LEU A 3 10.70 4.91 12.70
N VAL A 4 10.20 4.23 11.67
CA VAL A 4 10.91 4.01 10.41
C VAL A 4 10.12 4.72 9.32
N SER A 5 10.78 5.43 8.42
CA SER A 5 10.13 6.09 7.30
C SER A 5 10.96 6.01 6.03
N TYR A 6 10.28 6.02 4.88
CA TYR A 6 10.90 6.16 3.57
C TYR A 6 10.02 7.01 2.65
N GLY A 7 10.65 7.62 1.62
CA GLY A 7 9.99 8.58 0.74
C GLY A 7 9.84 9.96 1.36
N GLY A 8 9.20 10.87 0.66
CA GLY A 8 8.91 12.23 1.12
C GLY A 8 10.10 13.19 1.19
N ASP A 9 11.35 12.74 1.17
CA ASP A 9 12.54 13.60 1.14
C ASP A 9 13.14 13.61 -0.28
N PRO A 10 13.10 14.77 -0.97
CA PRO A 10 13.59 14.87 -2.35
C PRO A 10 15.07 14.47 -2.50
N ARG A 11 15.90 14.70 -1.46
CA ARG A 11 17.32 14.33 -1.49
C ARG A 11 17.51 12.82 -1.45
N ILE A 12 16.72 12.11 -0.66
CA ILE A 12 16.77 10.65 -0.56
C ILE A 12 16.25 10.02 -1.86
N VAL A 13 15.16 10.55 -2.41
CA VAL A 13 14.59 10.08 -3.69
C VAL A 13 15.58 10.28 -4.83
N ALA A 14 16.21 11.46 -4.92
CA ALA A 14 17.24 11.75 -5.92
C ALA A 14 18.44 10.81 -5.78
N THR A 15 18.95 10.62 -4.57
CA THR A 15 20.09 9.73 -4.30
C THR A 15 19.78 8.28 -4.68
N HIS A 16 18.60 7.78 -4.37
CA HIS A 16 18.18 6.42 -4.77
C HIS A 16 18.15 6.29 -6.30
N SER A 17 17.53 7.24 -7.00
CA SER A 17 17.45 7.25 -8.46
C SER A 17 18.85 7.34 -9.13
N GLU A 18 19.79 8.05 -8.51
CA GLU A 18 21.17 8.14 -8.97
C GLU A 18 21.92 6.81 -8.78
N ILE A 19 21.73 6.15 -7.64
CA ILE A 19 22.31 4.83 -7.36
C ILE A 19 21.79 3.80 -8.38
N GLU A 20 20.49 3.76 -8.65
CA GLU A 20 19.91 2.83 -9.63
C GLU A 20 20.37 3.12 -11.07
N ARG A 21 20.50 4.39 -11.45
CA ARG A 21 21.09 4.76 -12.76
C ARG A 21 22.57 4.35 -12.84
N GLY A 22 23.34 4.56 -11.78
CA GLY A 22 24.73 4.12 -11.69
C GLY A 22 24.87 2.61 -11.85
N ARG A 23 24.01 1.84 -11.17
CA ARG A 23 23.94 0.39 -11.30
C ARG A 23 23.65 -0.07 -12.73
N GLY A 24 22.66 0.56 -13.39
CA GLY A 24 22.32 0.30 -14.79
C GLY A 24 23.50 0.60 -15.73
N THR A 25 24.22 1.69 -15.51
CA THR A 25 25.41 2.07 -16.31
C THR A 25 26.52 1.04 -16.14
N LEU A 26 26.77 0.59 -14.91
CA LEU A 26 27.76 -0.46 -14.61
C LEU A 26 27.40 -1.79 -15.28
N GLN A 27 26.13 -2.15 -15.32
CA GLN A 27 25.65 -3.35 -16.01
C GLN A 27 25.89 -3.28 -17.51
N VAL A 28 25.59 -2.13 -18.14
CA VAL A 28 25.86 -1.91 -19.58
C VAL A 28 27.36 -1.98 -19.86
N ALA A 29 28.18 -1.37 -19.02
CA ALA A 29 29.66 -1.41 -19.18
C ALA A 29 30.19 -2.85 -19.04
N GLN A 30 29.70 -3.61 -18.08
CA GLN A 30 30.06 -5.03 -17.88
C GLN A 30 29.69 -5.89 -19.10
N ASN A 31 28.49 -5.71 -19.62
CA ASN A 31 28.01 -6.45 -20.80
C ASN A 31 28.82 -6.10 -22.06
N ARG A 32 29.15 -4.82 -22.26
CA ARG A 32 30.02 -4.38 -23.38
C ARG A 32 31.44 -4.96 -23.25
N MET A 33 32.03 -4.89 -22.07
CA MET A 33 33.36 -5.49 -21.88
C MET A 33 33.36 -7.00 -22.14
N ARG A 34 32.35 -7.75 -21.71
CA ARG A 34 32.23 -9.18 -22.00
C ARG A 34 32.11 -9.42 -23.51
N ALA A 35 31.25 -8.67 -24.20
CA ALA A 35 31.07 -8.80 -25.64
C ALA A 35 32.34 -8.45 -26.43
N GLU A 36 33.06 -7.40 -26.04
CA GLU A 36 34.34 -7.05 -26.66
C GLU A 36 35.42 -8.10 -26.39
N PHE A 37 35.44 -8.72 -25.23
CA PHE A 37 36.31 -9.85 -24.93
C PHE A 37 36.08 -11.03 -25.86
N GLU A 38 34.82 -11.38 -26.12
CA GLU A 38 34.46 -12.48 -27.01
C GLU A 38 34.79 -12.16 -28.48
N LEU A 39 34.69 -10.90 -28.89
CA LEU A 39 34.97 -10.45 -30.27
C LEU A 39 36.48 -10.27 -30.54
N THR A 40 37.27 -9.97 -29.54
CA THR A 40 38.71 -9.66 -29.72
C THR A 40 39.59 -10.90 -29.81
N ASP A 41 39.06 -12.10 -29.58
CA ASP A 41 39.81 -13.33 -29.76
C ASP A 41 40.31 -13.56 -31.23
N PHE A 42 39.77 -12.80 -32.19
CA PHE A 42 40.12 -12.94 -33.61
C PHE A 42 40.95 -11.77 -34.20
N LEU A 43 41.07 -10.63 -33.53
CA LEU A 43 41.54 -9.37 -34.19
C LEU A 43 42.71 -8.68 -33.57
N ILE A 44 43.34 -9.18 -32.45
CA ILE A 44 44.37 -8.44 -31.73
C ILE A 44 45.68 -9.22 -31.68
N ASP A 45 46.82 -8.45 -31.75
CA ASP A 45 48.19 -8.91 -31.51
C ASP A 45 48.30 -9.74 -30.22
N PRO A 46 49.04 -10.85 -30.21
CA PRO A 46 49.25 -11.73 -29.05
C PRO A 46 49.71 -11.04 -27.78
N VAL A 47 50.46 -9.96 -27.86
CA VAL A 47 50.94 -9.18 -26.71
C VAL A 47 49.79 -8.36 -26.08
N GLN A 48 48.99 -7.73 -26.91
CA GLN A 48 47.82 -6.98 -26.46
C GLN A 48 46.75 -7.91 -25.87
N ARG A 49 46.59 -9.10 -26.44
CA ARG A 49 45.73 -10.15 -25.91
C ARG A 49 46.17 -10.61 -24.51
N ALA A 50 47.46 -10.82 -24.29
CA ALA A 50 48.00 -11.21 -23.00
C ALA A 50 47.80 -10.12 -21.94
N LEU A 51 48.00 -8.83 -22.31
CA LEU A 51 47.75 -7.69 -21.40
C LEU A 51 46.27 -7.54 -21.04
N LEU A 52 45.35 -7.72 -22.01
CA LEU A 52 43.91 -7.71 -21.79
C LEU A 52 43.49 -8.86 -20.88
N ALA A 53 43.98 -10.08 -21.12
CA ALA A 53 43.68 -11.24 -20.29
C ALA A 53 44.17 -11.08 -18.84
N LEU A 54 45.25 -10.32 -18.63
CA LEU A 54 45.79 -10.04 -17.31
C LEU A 54 44.95 -9.03 -16.51
N HIS A 55 44.39 -8.01 -17.18
CA HIS A 55 43.73 -6.89 -16.50
C HIS A 55 42.21 -6.98 -16.46
N ALA A 56 41.56 -7.61 -17.47
CA ALA A 56 40.11 -7.67 -17.57
C ALA A 56 39.44 -8.36 -16.41
N PRO A 57 39.93 -9.51 -15.87
CA PRO A 57 39.28 -10.14 -14.72
C PRO A 57 39.24 -9.21 -13.50
N SER A 58 40.29 -8.43 -13.31
CA SER A 58 40.39 -7.47 -12.17
C SER A 58 39.43 -6.30 -12.32
N ILE A 59 39.17 -5.82 -13.54
CA ILE A 59 38.21 -4.75 -13.83
C ILE A 59 36.78 -5.28 -13.70
N LEU A 60 36.46 -6.46 -14.24
CA LEU A 60 35.16 -7.09 -14.09
C LEU A 60 34.81 -7.32 -12.62
N LEU A 61 35.77 -7.81 -11.83
CA LEU A 61 35.59 -8.00 -10.38
C LEU A 61 35.35 -6.67 -9.65
N ARG A 62 35.98 -5.58 -10.08
CA ARG A 62 35.73 -4.24 -9.51
C ARG A 62 34.32 -3.73 -9.88
N ILE A 63 33.88 -3.96 -11.09
CA ILE A 63 32.51 -3.60 -11.54
C ILE A 63 31.48 -4.40 -10.72
N GLU A 64 31.67 -5.70 -10.54
CA GLU A 64 30.79 -6.52 -9.71
C GLU A 64 30.75 -6.07 -8.25
N LYS A 65 31.89 -5.72 -7.67
CA LYS A 65 31.95 -5.14 -6.31
C LYS A 65 31.23 -3.80 -6.20
N LEU A 66 31.34 -2.93 -7.21
CA LEU A 66 30.62 -1.65 -7.27
C LEU A 66 29.11 -1.87 -7.44
N GLN A 67 28.70 -2.79 -8.30
CA GLN A 67 27.29 -3.15 -8.46
C GLN A 67 26.72 -3.67 -7.14
N TRP A 68 27.45 -4.56 -6.46
CA TRP A 68 27.03 -5.06 -5.14
C TRP A 68 26.95 -3.92 -4.11
N ALA A 69 27.92 -3.00 -4.07
CA ALA A 69 27.88 -1.85 -3.18
C ALA A 69 26.72 -0.90 -3.48
N CYS A 70 26.41 -0.66 -4.76
CA CYS A 70 25.25 0.13 -5.16
C CYS A 70 23.94 -0.55 -4.73
N SER A 71 23.81 -1.87 -4.94
CA SER A 71 22.66 -2.63 -4.48
C SER A 71 22.49 -2.57 -2.96
N ALA A 72 23.57 -2.77 -2.22
CA ALA A 72 23.56 -2.69 -0.76
C ALA A 72 23.21 -1.27 -0.26
N ALA A 73 23.69 -0.23 -0.94
CA ALA A 73 23.33 1.15 -0.64
C ALA A 73 21.85 1.43 -0.94
N ALA A 74 21.35 1.01 -2.10
CA ALA A 74 19.93 1.15 -2.45
C ALA A 74 19.03 0.42 -1.45
N GLU A 75 19.39 -0.81 -1.05
CA GLU A 75 18.67 -1.60 -0.05
C GLU A 75 18.70 -0.95 1.34
N SER A 76 19.76 -0.22 1.69
CA SER A 76 19.84 0.48 2.99
C SER A 76 18.89 1.66 3.11
N TYR A 77 18.47 2.26 1.98
CA TYR A 77 17.49 3.34 1.94
C TYR A 77 16.04 2.82 1.96
N LEU A 78 15.84 1.59 1.54
CA LEU A 78 14.55 0.92 1.65
C LEU A 78 14.42 0.33 3.06
N SER A 79 13.20 0.34 3.59
CA SER A 79 12.91 -0.12 4.95
C SER A 79 13.43 -1.55 5.23
N VAL A 80 13.45 -1.93 6.49
CA VAL A 80 13.76 -3.31 6.96
C VAL A 80 12.99 -4.38 6.16
N GLU A 81 11.85 -4.02 5.62
CA GLU A 81 10.97 -4.86 4.80
C GLU A 81 11.62 -5.32 3.47
N ALA A 82 12.37 -4.44 2.80
CA ALA A 82 13.08 -4.80 1.58
C ALA A 82 14.19 -5.85 1.84
N ARG A 83 14.84 -5.78 3.01
CA ARG A 83 15.84 -6.78 3.41
C ARG A 83 15.25 -8.16 3.67
N VAL A 84 14.00 -8.21 4.12
CA VAL A 84 13.29 -9.46 4.37
C VAL A 84 12.77 -10.05 3.06
N THR A 85 12.28 -9.22 2.13
CA THR A 85 11.76 -9.64 0.82
C THR A 85 12.83 -10.37 0.00
N ASN A 86 14.08 -9.87 -0.01
CA ASN A 86 15.17 -10.53 -0.74
C ASN A 86 15.57 -11.91 -0.18
N ARG A 87 15.44 -12.11 1.13
CA ARG A 87 15.67 -13.44 1.73
C ARG A 87 14.59 -14.46 1.37
N ILE A 88 13.42 -14.02 1.01
CA ILE A 88 12.25 -14.86 0.78
C ILE A 88 11.98 -15.10 -0.70
N HIS A 89 12.50 -14.25 -1.58
CA HIS A 89 12.58 -14.60 -3.00
C HIS A 89 13.24 -15.99 -3.22
N TRP A 90 14.17 -16.34 -2.34
CA TRP A 90 14.73 -17.70 -2.28
C TRP A 90 13.70 -18.76 -1.86
N ILE A 91 12.84 -18.51 -0.88
CA ILE A 91 11.81 -19.45 -0.42
C ILE A 91 10.74 -19.63 -1.50
N THR A 92 10.34 -18.55 -2.17
CA THR A 92 9.35 -18.60 -3.27
C THR A 92 9.90 -19.31 -4.50
N GLN A 93 11.15 -19.08 -4.85
CA GLN A 93 11.82 -19.88 -5.89
C GLN A 93 11.94 -21.34 -5.50
N PHE A 94 12.24 -21.64 -4.24
CA PHE A 94 12.28 -23.03 -3.75
C PHE A 94 10.91 -23.70 -3.82
N ILE A 95 9.83 -23.02 -3.43
CA ILE A 95 8.45 -23.53 -3.52
C ILE A 95 8.03 -23.68 -4.99
N ALA A 96 8.37 -22.73 -5.86
CA ALA A 96 8.08 -22.79 -7.29
C ALA A 96 8.86 -23.90 -8.03
N GLN A 97 10.03 -24.25 -7.54
CA GLN A 97 10.84 -25.37 -8.07
C GLN A 97 10.38 -26.73 -7.58
N HIS A 98 9.45 -26.80 -6.59
CA HIS A 98 8.93 -28.06 -6.06
C HIS A 98 7.42 -28.17 -6.33
N PRO A 99 6.99 -28.50 -7.57
CA PRO A 99 5.59 -28.54 -7.97
C PRO A 99 4.73 -29.53 -7.18
N MET A 100 5.32 -30.53 -6.52
CA MET A 100 4.57 -31.43 -5.63
C MET A 100 4.07 -30.74 -4.34
N LEU A 101 4.77 -29.74 -3.82
CA LEU A 101 4.28 -28.92 -2.71
C LEU A 101 3.12 -28.02 -3.15
N MET A 102 3.13 -27.58 -4.42
CA MET A 102 2.06 -26.80 -5.02
C MET A 102 0.84 -27.66 -5.40
N ALA A 103 1.03 -28.95 -5.68
CA ALA A 103 -0.07 -29.88 -6.00
C ALA A 103 -0.97 -30.19 -4.78
N LEU A 104 -0.49 -29.98 -3.56
CA LEU A 104 -1.28 -30.10 -2.33
C LEU A 104 -2.22 -28.90 -2.08
N ILE A 105 -1.99 -27.78 -2.76
CA ILE A 105 -2.80 -26.56 -2.66
C ILE A 105 -4.06 -26.60 -3.56
N PRO A 106 -4.09 -27.24 -4.76
CA PRO A 106 -5.25 -27.19 -5.67
C PRO A 106 -6.32 -28.27 -5.50
N LEU A 107 -6.06 -29.38 -4.82
CA LEU A 107 -6.93 -30.57 -4.82
C LEU A 107 -8.24 -30.44 -4.02
N GLY A 108 -8.71 -29.25 -3.75
CA GLY A 108 -9.98 -29.02 -3.04
C GLY A 108 -10.52 -27.60 -3.14
N LEU A 109 -10.24 -26.84 -4.17
CA LEU A 109 -10.15 -25.38 -4.08
C LEU A 109 -11.26 -24.58 -4.78
N GLY A 110 -12.33 -25.19 -5.25
CA GLY A 110 -13.49 -24.43 -5.79
C GLY A 110 -14.12 -23.45 -4.81
N SER A 111 -14.04 -23.70 -3.49
CA SER A 111 -14.66 -22.86 -2.45
C SER A 111 -13.65 -22.23 -1.45
N ARG A 112 -12.35 -22.34 -1.70
CA ARG A 112 -11.30 -22.08 -0.70
C ARG A 112 -10.43 -20.83 -0.94
N ILE A 113 -10.83 -19.95 -1.85
CA ILE A 113 -10.08 -18.72 -2.17
C ILE A 113 -10.14 -17.70 -1.02
N PRO A 114 -11.28 -17.52 -0.32
CA PRO A 114 -11.28 -16.82 0.96
C PRO A 114 -10.36 -17.48 1.98
N LEU A 115 -10.11 -18.79 1.85
CA LEU A 115 -9.26 -19.58 2.74
C LEU A 115 -7.77 -19.26 2.57
N ALA A 116 -7.27 -18.93 1.38
CA ALA A 116 -5.87 -18.53 1.19
C ALA A 116 -5.61 -17.13 1.75
N LEU A 117 -6.54 -16.19 1.53
CA LEU A 117 -6.52 -14.87 2.17
C LEU A 117 -6.70 -15.00 3.69
N MET A 118 -7.65 -15.80 4.13
CA MET A 118 -7.83 -16.14 5.55
C MET A 118 -6.68 -16.96 6.09
N GLY A 119 -6.03 -17.80 5.28
CA GLY A 119 -4.83 -18.54 5.63
C GLY A 119 -3.63 -17.64 5.90
N ALA A 120 -3.42 -16.60 5.08
CA ALA A 120 -2.40 -15.59 5.34
C ALA A 120 -2.71 -14.81 6.62
N VAL A 121 -3.97 -14.45 6.84
CA VAL A 121 -4.43 -13.81 8.08
C VAL A 121 -4.37 -14.81 9.26
N ALA A 122 -4.75 -16.08 9.08
CA ALA A 122 -4.66 -17.10 10.12
C ALA A 122 -3.20 -17.43 10.49
N ALA A 123 -2.27 -17.35 9.53
CA ALA A 123 -0.85 -17.50 9.80
C ALA A 123 -0.32 -16.43 10.77
N THR A 124 -0.99 -15.26 10.88
CA THR A 124 -0.66 -14.25 11.90
C THR A 124 -0.86 -14.72 13.33
N GLN A 125 -1.64 -15.77 13.54
CA GLN A 125 -1.84 -16.37 14.86
C GLN A 125 -0.65 -17.22 15.32
N PHE A 126 0.17 -17.68 14.36
CA PHE A 126 1.27 -18.60 14.59
C PHE A 126 2.65 -18.02 14.28
N THR A 127 2.70 -16.80 13.75
CA THR A 127 3.94 -16.11 13.34
C THR A 127 4.01 -14.72 13.95
N ASP A 128 5.19 -14.10 13.88
CA ASP A 128 5.45 -12.73 14.35
C ASP A 128 4.84 -11.61 13.49
N GLY A 129 4.00 -11.94 12.54
CA GLY A 129 3.37 -11.02 11.58
C GLY A 129 4.27 -10.66 10.40
N LYS A 130 5.59 -10.64 10.55
CA LYS A 130 6.54 -10.34 9.46
C LYS A 130 6.50 -11.42 8.39
N VAL A 131 6.53 -12.69 8.80
CA VAL A 131 6.38 -13.84 7.89
C VAL A 131 5.03 -13.79 7.19
N SER A 132 3.98 -13.42 7.91
CA SER A 132 2.62 -13.31 7.34
C SER A 132 2.51 -12.22 6.30
N ARG A 133 3.17 -11.07 6.48
CA ARG A 133 3.24 -9.99 5.46
C ARG A 133 3.85 -10.49 4.16
N ILE A 134 4.90 -11.27 4.25
CA ILE A 134 5.59 -11.80 3.11
C ILE A 134 4.75 -12.82 2.38
N LEU A 135 4.16 -13.76 3.13
CA LEU A 135 3.23 -14.75 2.57
C LEU A 135 2.04 -14.09 1.89
N ALA A 136 1.48 -13.01 2.46
CA ALA A 136 0.39 -12.26 1.85
C ALA A 136 0.79 -11.62 0.52
N ARG A 137 1.96 -10.97 0.46
CA ARG A 137 2.48 -10.36 -0.77
C ARG A 137 2.72 -11.38 -1.87
N GLU A 138 3.38 -12.48 -1.54
CA GLU A 138 3.69 -13.55 -2.49
C GLU A 138 2.44 -14.32 -2.93
N THR A 139 1.44 -14.46 -2.05
CA THR A 139 0.17 -15.10 -2.40
C THR A 139 -0.56 -14.32 -3.48
N MET A 140 -0.58 -13.00 -3.41
CA MET A 140 -1.20 -12.16 -4.44
C MET A 140 -0.47 -12.28 -5.79
N GLY A 141 0.87 -12.29 -5.79
CA GLY A 141 1.67 -12.53 -6.99
C GLY A 141 1.52 -13.93 -7.56
N ALA A 142 1.49 -14.97 -6.71
CA ALA A 142 1.29 -16.35 -7.15
C ALA A 142 -0.09 -16.56 -7.80
N TYR A 143 -1.13 -15.89 -7.28
CA TYR A 143 -2.47 -15.95 -7.90
C TYR A 143 -2.47 -15.38 -9.32
N ALA A 144 -1.80 -14.25 -9.55
CA ALA A 144 -1.62 -13.71 -10.90
C ALA A 144 -0.84 -14.66 -11.83
N GLY A 145 0.16 -15.37 -11.31
CA GLY A 145 0.94 -16.37 -12.04
C GLY A 145 0.13 -17.57 -12.53
N PHE A 146 -0.86 -18.03 -11.76
CA PHE A 146 -1.76 -19.13 -12.17
C PHE A 146 -2.64 -18.80 -13.37
N THR A 147 -2.81 -17.54 -13.72
CA THR A 147 -3.67 -17.06 -14.83
C THR A 147 -2.91 -16.88 -16.13
N GLY A 148 -1.63 -17.27 -16.18
CA GLY A 148 -0.77 -17.13 -17.37
C GLY A 148 -0.18 -15.71 -17.52
N GLY A 149 -0.35 -14.85 -16.53
CA GLY A 149 0.36 -13.57 -16.44
C GLY A 149 1.83 -13.78 -16.09
N ARG A 150 2.72 -12.99 -16.71
CA ARG A 150 4.15 -12.99 -16.32
C ARG A 150 4.27 -12.26 -14.98
N ALA A 151 4.52 -12.99 -13.90
CA ALA A 151 4.73 -12.47 -12.56
C ALA A 151 5.95 -11.53 -12.52
N SER A 152 5.74 -10.20 -12.45
CA SER A 152 6.84 -9.26 -12.17
C SER A 152 6.45 -7.81 -11.84
N SER A 153 5.22 -7.47 -11.44
CA SER A 153 4.93 -6.08 -11.04
C SER A 153 3.65 -5.94 -10.23
N GLY A 154 3.38 -4.77 -9.65
CA GLY A 154 2.18 -4.51 -8.84
C GLY A 154 0.83 -4.65 -9.57
N ASP A 155 0.87 -4.89 -10.88
CA ASP A 155 -0.28 -5.36 -11.66
C ASP A 155 -0.72 -6.75 -11.20
N ASP A 156 0.15 -7.50 -10.52
CA ASP A 156 -0.12 -8.86 -10.03
C ASP A 156 -1.18 -8.88 -8.93
N ALA A 157 -1.24 -7.87 -8.05
CA ALA A 157 -2.26 -7.80 -7.02
C ALA A 157 -3.66 -7.58 -7.61
N ARG A 158 -3.78 -6.71 -8.62
CA ARG A 158 -5.04 -6.49 -9.36
C ARG A 158 -5.46 -7.73 -10.11
N ALA A 159 -4.55 -8.32 -10.88
CA ALA A 159 -4.82 -9.53 -11.64
C ALA A 159 -5.20 -10.71 -10.71
N GLY A 160 -4.49 -10.85 -9.58
CA GLY A 160 -4.81 -11.85 -8.56
C GLY A 160 -6.20 -11.67 -7.96
N ALA A 161 -6.56 -10.44 -7.60
CA ALA A 161 -7.88 -10.11 -7.07
C ALA A 161 -8.99 -10.33 -8.13
N GLN A 162 -8.76 -9.96 -9.39
CA GLN A 162 -9.71 -10.20 -10.48
C GLN A 162 -9.97 -11.68 -10.71
N GLU A 163 -8.91 -12.49 -10.65
CA GLU A 163 -9.08 -13.94 -10.78
C GLU A 163 -9.82 -14.54 -9.58
N MET A 164 -9.60 -14.00 -8.38
CA MET A 164 -10.39 -14.39 -7.21
C MET A 164 -11.89 -14.13 -7.44
N ILE A 165 -12.25 -12.96 -7.99
CA ILE A 165 -13.64 -12.61 -8.31
C ILE A 165 -14.20 -13.56 -9.36
N ASN A 166 -13.46 -13.81 -10.46
CA ASN A 166 -13.91 -14.67 -11.54
C ASN A 166 -14.23 -16.09 -11.06
N ARG A 167 -13.34 -16.67 -10.26
CA ARG A 167 -13.53 -18.03 -9.72
C ARG A 167 -14.59 -18.10 -8.63
N ALA A 168 -14.62 -17.12 -7.73
CA ALA A 168 -15.61 -17.06 -6.66
C ALA A 168 -17.01 -16.78 -7.19
N GLY A 169 -17.12 -15.99 -8.26
CA GLY A 169 -18.38 -15.69 -8.94
C GLY A 169 -19.10 -16.93 -9.49
N ILE A 170 -18.36 -17.97 -9.91
CA ILE A 170 -18.92 -19.25 -10.33
C ILE A 170 -19.73 -19.91 -9.20
N PHE A 171 -19.38 -19.63 -7.95
CA PHE A 171 -20.05 -20.19 -6.76
C PHE A 171 -20.95 -19.19 -6.05
N GLY A 172 -21.22 -18.01 -6.66
CA GLY A 172 -22.04 -16.95 -6.05
C GLY A 172 -21.38 -16.29 -4.83
N VAL A 173 -20.07 -16.43 -4.66
CA VAL A 173 -19.29 -15.80 -3.61
C VAL A 173 -18.60 -14.55 -4.15
N LEU A 174 -18.29 -13.57 -3.29
CA LEU A 174 -17.71 -12.28 -3.66
C LEU A 174 -18.60 -11.45 -4.61
N GLY A 175 -19.92 -11.52 -4.44
CA GLY A 175 -20.85 -10.62 -5.12
C GLY A 175 -20.62 -9.16 -4.71
N SER A 176 -20.92 -8.22 -5.61
CA SER A 176 -20.95 -6.78 -5.33
C SER A 176 -22.35 -6.24 -5.51
N LYS A 177 -22.78 -5.38 -4.60
CA LYS A 177 -24.06 -4.71 -4.67
C LYS A 177 -23.86 -3.21 -4.45
N ALA A 178 -24.59 -2.39 -5.21
CA ALA A 178 -24.57 -0.95 -4.99
C ALA A 178 -25.00 -0.63 -3.54
N PRO A 179 -24.25 0.20 -2.82
CA PRO A 179 -24.58 0.54 -1.44
C PRO A 179 -25.89 1.32 -1.37
N ALA A 180 -26.70 1.02 -0.38
CA ALA A 180 -27.94 1.75 -0.12
C ALA A 180 -27.69 2.74 1.03
N LEU A 181 -27.79 4.04 0.74
CA LEU A 181 -27.73 5.08 1.75
C LEU A 181 -28.93 4.94 2.68
N ALA A 182 -28.70 4.68 3.96
CA ALA A 182 -29.72 4.44 4.96
C ALA A 182 -30.08 5.71 5.74
N GLY A 183 -29.15 6.66 5.85
CA GLY A 183 -29.40 7.91 6.56
C GLY A 183 -28.27 8.92 6.41
N VAL A 184 -28.62 10.19 6.62
CA VAL A 184 -27.67 11.31 6.72
C VAL A 184 -27.87 11.94 8.09
N GLY A 185 -26.80 12.01 8.88
CA GLY A 185 -26.78 12.62 10.19
C GLY A 185 -25.84 13.82 10.25
N ALA A 186 -25.88 14.53 11.36
CA ALA A 186 -24.90 15.56 11.68
C ALA A 186 -24.28 15.27 13.04
N THR A 187 -22.99 15.57 13.19
CA THR A 187 -22.28 15.45 14.46
C THR A 187 -21.85 16.84 14.99
N PRO A 188 -21.59 16.96 16.30
CA PRO A 188 -21.14 18.23 16.87
C PRO A 188 -19.92 18.80 16.18
N MET A 189 -19.87 20.12 16.03
CA MET A 189 -18.72 20.84 15.48
C MET A 189 -17.47 20.68 16.35
N ARG A 190 -16.33 20.55 15.71
CA ARG A 190 -15.00 20.45 16.33
C ARG A 190 -14.05 21.43 15.65
N ALA A 191 -12.92 21.74 16.30
CA ALA A 191 -11.86 22.50 15.64
C ALA A 191 -11.26 21.71 14.46
N ALA A 192 -10.66 22.39 13.49
CA ALA A 192 -9.91 21.72 12.42
C ALA A 192 -8.77 20.86 13.01
N PRO A 193 -8.43 19.71 12.41
CA PRO A 193 -7.31 18.90 12.89
C PRO A 193 -6.00 19.68 12.70
N ASN A 194 -5.21 19.78 13.74
CA ASN A 194 -3.89 20.42 13.71
C ASN A 194 -2.74 19.46 13.98
N SER A 195 -3.03 18.16 14.03
CA SER A 195 -2.03 17.10 14.19
C SER A 195 -2.51 15.80 13.53
N MET A 196 -1.56 14.93 13.21
CA MET A 196 -1.86 13.59 12.67
C MET A 196 -2.59 12.73 13.70
N ALA A 197 -2.28 12.89 14.99
CA ALA A 197 -2.99 12.24 16.08
C ALA A 197 -4.48 12.61 16.11
N GLN A 198 -4.81 13.88 15.93
CA GLN A 198 -6.21 14.32 15.88
C GLN A 198 -6.94 13.77 14.64
N LEU A 199 -6.28 13.82 13.48
CA LEU A 199 -6.83 13.31 12.23
C LEU A 199 -7.11 11.79 12.35
N THR A 200 -6.14 11.03 12.84
CA THR A 200 -6.28 9.58 13.02
C THR A 200 -7.29 9.23 14.12
N SER A 201 -7.41 10.06 15.15
CA SER A 201 -8.44 9.89 16.20
C SER A 201 -9.85 10.00 15.62
N ARG A 202 -10.10 10.94 14.70
CA ARG A 202 -11.40 11.07 14.02
C ARG A 202 -11.67 9.88 13.10
N LEU A 203 -10.64 9.42 12.40
CA LEU A 203 -10.73 8.21 11.58
C LEU A 203 -11.11 6.99 12.43
N ALA A 204 -10.50 6.84 13.61
CA ALA A 204 -10.82 5.78 14.55
C ALA A 204 -12.26 5.89 15.08
N GLN A 205 -12.72 7.09 15.40
CA GLN A 205 -14.11 7.34 15.78
C GLN A 205 -15.09 6.95 14.67
N THR A 206 -14.78 7.32 13.42
CA THR A 206 -15.58 6.93 12.24
C THR A 206 -15.65 5.41 12.11
N HIS A 207 -14.51 4.72 12.24
CA HIS A 207 -14.46 3.25 12.17
C HIS A 207 -15.25 2.58 13.29
N SER A 208 -15.33 3.21 14.47
CA SER A 208 -16.00 2.65 15.66
C SER A 208 -17.52 2.88 15.68
N LEU A 209 -18.08 3.61 14.73
CA LEU A 209 -19.55 3.81 14.63
C LEU A 209 -20.27 2.47 14.42
N GLU A 210 -21.47 2.34 14.94
CA GLU A 210 -22.22 1.08 14.87
C GLU A 210 -22.53 0.64 13.45
N LYS A 211 -22.93 1.58 12.61
CA LYS A 211 -23.26 1.34 11.20
C LYS A 211 -22.10 1.65 10.29
N PRO A 212 -22.06 1.07 9.07
CA PRO A 212 -21.13 1.46 8.04
C PRO A 212 -21.33 2.94 7.68
N THR A 213 -20.38 3.78 8.01
CA THR A 213 -20.53 5.23 7.93
C THR A 213 -19.31 5.88 7.30
N VAL A 214 -19.56 6.73 6.32
CA VAL A 214 -18.59 7.71 5.82
C VAL A 214 -18.84 9.03 6.53
N VAL A 215 -17.79 9.67 7.04
CA VAL A 215 -17.90 10.99 7.69
C VAL A 215 -17.23 12.03 6.80
N ILE A 216 -17.93 13.14 6.57
CA ILE A 216 -17.43 14.26 5.77
C ILE A 216 -17.55 15.55 6.60
N GLU A 217 -16.42 16.21 6.80
CA GLU A 217 -16.32 17.51 7.45
C GLU A 217 -16.06 18.59 6.40
N ARG A 218 -16.87 19.62 6.38
CA ARG A 218 -16.71 20.79 5.51
C ARG A 218 -16.10 21.96 6.27
N TYR A 219 -14.98 22.44 5.76
CA TYR A 219 -14.26 23.61 6.31
C TYR A 219 -14.34 24.79 5.35
N SER A 220 -14.37 26.02 5.88
CA SER A 220 -14.35 27.22 5.06
C SER A 220 -13.83 28.45 5.85
N ASP A 221 -13.28 29.41 5.12
CA ASP A 221 -12.99 30.78 5.57
C ASP A 221 -13.91 31.84 4.88
N GLY A 222 -14.95 31.37 4.17
CA GLY A 222 -15.85 32.18 3.37
C GLY A 222 -15.43 32.31 1.90
N LYS A 223 -14.15 32.06 1.56
CA LYS A 223 -13.62 32.10 0.19
C LYS A 223 -13.22 30.71 -0.30
N ARG A 224 -12.49 29.95 0.52
CA ARG A 224 -12.03 28.59 0.24
C ARG A 224 -12.98 27.59 0.89
N LYS A 225 -13.13 26.44 0.25
CA LYS A 225 -13.80 25.27 0.81
C LYS A 225 -12.84 24.09 0.79
N LEU A 226 -12.83 23.33 1.87
CA LEU A 226 -12.10 22.08 2.00
C LEU A 226 -13.03 21.04 2.61
N PHE A 227 -13.06 19.86 2.00
CA PHE A 227 -13.75 18.72 2.56
C PHE A 227 -12.74 17.71 3.09
N MET A 228 -12.95 17.24 4.29
CA MET A 228 -12.18 16.15 4.90
C MET A 228 -13.07 14.92 5.00
N VAL A 229 -12.65 13.84 4.36
CA VAL A 229 -13.40 12.57 4.31
C VAL A 229 -12.71 11.53 5.15
N TYR A 230 -13.47 10.86 6.01
CA TYR A 230 -13.01 9.75 6.83
C TYR A 230 -13.70 8.46 6.37
N LEU A 231 -12.90 7.50 5.94
CA LEU A 231 -13.35 6.21 5.41
C LEU A 231 -13.00 5.09 6.38
N PRO A 232 -14.00 4.33 6.86
CA PRO A 232 -13.78 3.25 7.80
C PRO A 232 -13.05 2.07 7.14
N GLY A 233 -12.43 1.22 7.95
CA GLY A 233 -11.95 -0.08 7.53
C GLY A 233 -13.11 -1.08 7.33
N MET A 234 -12.74 -2.30 6.96
CA MET A 234 -13.69 -3.41 6.80
C MET A 234 -14.48 -3.63 8.09
N ARG A 235 -15.80 -3.78 7.93
CA ARG A 235 -16.76 -3.94 9.04
C ARG A 235 -17.23 -5.38 9.17
N SER A 236 -17.53 -6.05 8.05
CA SER A 236 -17.96 -7.43 8.04
C SER A 236 -16.92 -8.34 7.40
N LYS A 237 -16.57 -9.42 8.12
CA LYS A 237 -15.71 -10.50 7.62
C LYS A 237 -16.51 -11.57 6.88
N ASN A 238 -17.85 -11.44 6.86
CA ASN A 238 -18.70 -12.37 6.15
C ASN A 238 -18.73 -12.03 4.64
N PRO A 239 -18.21 -12.90 3.77
CA PRO A 239 -18.18 -12.65 2.32
C PRO A 239 -19.58 -12.67 1.66
N PHE A 240 -20.59 -13.16 2.37
CA PHE A 240 -21.98 -13.19 1.91
C PHE A 240 -22.80 -11.98 2.36
N ASP A 241 -22.24 -11.12 3.20
CA ASP A 241 -22.88 -9.90 3.66
C ASP A 241 -22.75 -8.79 2.60
N ILE A 242 -23.41 -8.99 1.46
CA ILE A 242 -23.35 -8.07 0.31
C ILE A 242 -24.09 -6.75 0.55
N ALA A 243 -24.85 -6.63 1.63
CA ALA A 243 -25.53 -5.39 1.99
C ALA A 243 -24.56 -4.40 2.70
N GLU A 244 -23.52 -4.92 3.37
CA GLU A 244 -22.49 -4.13 4.02
C GLU A 244 -21.45 -3.67 2.99
N PRO A 245 -21.33 -2.36 2.66
CA PRO A 245 -20.40 -1.90 1.64
C PRO A 245 -18.93 -2.02 2.04
N PHE A 246 -18.62 -2.13 3.35
CA PHE A 246 -17.27 -2.31 3.88
C PHE A 246 -17.04 -3.76 4.33
N ASN A 247 -17.29 -4.71 3.43
CA ASN A 247 -17.12 -6.15 3.65
C ASN A 247 -15.88 -6.71 2.92
N VAL A 248 -15.61 -8.00 3.12
CA VAL A 248 -14.49 -8.71 2.44
C VAL A 248 -14.63 -8.66 0.93
N SER A 249 -15.86 -8.87 0.39
CA SER A 249 -16.09 -8.85 -1.05
C SER A 249 -15.73 -7.50 -1.66
N ALA A 250 -16.19 -6.41 -1.04
CA ALA A 250 -15.88 -5.05 -1.47
C ALA A 250 -14.36 -4.75 -1.39
N SER A 251 -13.62 -5.35 -0.44
CA SER A 251 -12.16 -5.24 -0.37
C SER A 251 -11.48 -5.89 -1.59
N VAL A 252 -11.92 -7.09 -1.96
CA VAL A 252 -11.36 -7.81 -3.13
C VAL A 252 -11.68 -7.06 -4.42
N HIS A 253 -12.91 -6.56 -4.56
CA HIS A 253 -13.30 -5.71 -5.70
C HIS A 253 -12.48 -4.41 -5.76
N ALA A 254 -12.22 -3.76 -4.63
CA ALA A 254 -11.39 -2.56 -4.59
C ALA A 254 -9.93 -2.82 -5.02
N LEU A 255 -9.39 -4.00 -4.71
CA LEU A 255 -8.07 -4.42 -5.17
C LEU A 255 -8.04 -4.75 -6.67
N ALA A 256 -9.11 -5.32 -7.22
CA ALA A 256 -9.17 -5.79 -8.61
C ALA A 256 -9.57 -4.68 -9.58
N ASP A 257 -10.76 -4.12 -9.34
CA ASP A 257 -11.39 -3.08 -10.15
C ASP A 257 -12.18 -2.16 -9.23
N ALA A 258 -11.58 -1.04 -8.90
CA ALA A 258 -12.16 -0.09 -7.96
C ALA A 258 -13.56 0.39 -8.39
N GLU A 259 -13.85 0.50 -9.70
CA GLU A 259 -15.13 1.06 -10.19
C GLU A 259 -16.36 0.28 -9.72
N HIS A 260 -16.24 -1.03 -9.52
CA HIS A 260 -17.33 -1.91 -9.10
C HIS A 260 -17.33 -2.22 -7.60
N SER A 261 -16.39 -1.65 -6.83
CA SER A 261 -16.33 -1.88 -5.39
C SER A 261 -17.43 -1.12 -4.64
N ALA A 262 -18.23 -1.85 -3.83
CA ALA A 262 -19.29 -1.24 -3.03
C ALA A 262 -18.77 -0.16 -2.07
N CYS A 263 -17.58 -0.32 -1.49
CA CYS A 263 -16.99 0.68 -0.60
C CYS A 263 -16.56 1.96 -1.35
N LEU A 264 -16.07 1.86 -2.58
CA LEU A 264 -15.78 3.04 -3.40
C LEU A 264 -17.07 3.74 -3.84
N LEU A 265 -18.08 2.97 -4.24
CA LEU A 265 -19.40 3.52 -4.60
C LEU A 265 -20.05 4.22 -3.40
N ALA A 266 -19.92 3.67 -2.18
CA ALA A 266 -20.38 4.32 -0.97
C ALA A 266 -19.68 5.68 -0.74
N ALA A 267 -18.35 5.71 -0.87
CA ALA A 267 -17.61 6.97 -0.73
C ALA A 267 -18.03 8.01 -1.78
N LYS A 268 -18.20 7.60 -3.04
CA LYS A 268 -18.68 8.50 -4.12
C LYS A 268 -20.09 9.03 -3.85
N SER A 269 -21.00 8.15 -3.43
CA SER A 269 -22.38 8.55 -3.05
C SER A 269 -22.40 9.54 -1.89
N ALA A 270 -21.52 9.36 -0.89
CA ALA A 270 -21.37 10.30 0.21
C ALA A 270 -20.87 11.67 -0.27
N LEU A 271 -19.87 11.70 -1.15
CA LEU A 271 -19.34 12.94 -1.73
C LEU A 271 -20.40 13.70 -2.53
N GLU A 272 -21.15 13.00 -3.37
CA GLU A 272 -22.25 13.59 -4.15
C GLU A 272 -23.34 14.16 -3.23
N THR A 273 -23.76 13.37 -2.22
CA THR A 273 -24.81 13.80 -1.27
C THR A 273 -24.34 14.96 -0.39
N ALA A 274 -23.05 15.02 -0.04
CA ALA A 274 -22.45 16.16 0.67
C ALA A 274 -22.32 17.43 -0.19
N GLY A 275 -22.59 17.33 -1.49
CA GLY A 275 -22.49 18.45 -2.43
C GLY A 275 -21.04 18.84 -2.75
N VAL A 276 -20.12 17.89 -2.75
CA VAL A 276 -18.72 18.13 -3.14
C VAL A 276 -18.64 18.41 -4.63
N GLY A 277 -18.24 19.62 -4.99
CA GLY A 277 -18.03 20.03 -6.38
C GLY A 277 -16.66 19.58 -6.91
N LYS A 278 -16.53 19.44 -8.24
CA LYS A 278 -15.28 19.02 -8.89
C LYS A 278 -14.05 19.88 -8.57
N GLY A 279 -14.26 21.15 -8.25
CA GLY A 279 -13.18 22.10 -7.90
C GLY A 279 -12.94 22.25 -6.41
N ASP A 280 -13.78 21.68 -5.56
CA ASP A 280 -13.63 21.76 -4.11
C ASP A 280 -12.45 20.92 -3.65
N ALA A 281 -11.60 21.48 -2.80
CA ALA A 281 -10.43 20.77 -2.26
C ALA A 281 -10.86 19.62 -1.34
N LEU A 282 -10.25 18.46 -1.52
CA LEU A 282 -10.60 17.24 -0.81
C LEU A 282 -9.36 16.61 -0.16
N VAL A 283 -9.38 16.42 1.14
CA VAL A 283 -8.42 15.59 1.87
C VAL A 283 -9.15 14.32 2.30
N ILE A 284 -8.53 13.17 2.09
CA ILE A 284 -9.15 11.87 2.39
C ILE A 284 -8.27 11.10 3.36
N ALA A 285 -8.84 10.67 4.47
CA ALA A 285 -8.21 9.72 5.39
C ALA A 285 -8.98 8.40 5.40
N GLY A 286 -8.24 7.30 5.32
CA GLY A 286 -8.86 5.97 5.34
C GLY A 286 -8.05 4.95 6.13
N TYR A 287 -8.77 4.04 6.79
CA TYR A 287 -8.18 2.93 7.53
C TYR A 287 -8.43 1.62 6.79
N SER A 288 -7.39 0.80 6.66
CA SER A 288 -7.51 -0.53 6.05
C SER A 288 -8.17 -0.44 4.65
N GLN A 289 -9.30 -1.09 4.43
CA GLN A 289 -10.11 -0.98 3.21
C GLN A 289 -10.43 0.49 2.84
N GLY A 290 -10.78 1.33 3.81
CA GLY A 290 -11.03 2.75 3.56
C GLY A 290 -9.81 3.52 3.08
N GLY A 291 -8.61 3.10 3.47
CA GLY A 291 -7.36 3.67 2.94
C GLY A 291 -7.11 3.30 1.48
N LEU A 292 -7.47 2.09 1.06
CA LEU A 292 -7.45 1.70 -0.35
C LEU A 292 -8.44 2.56 -1.17
N VAL A 293 -9.67 2.75 -0.66
CA VAL A 293 -10.68 3.62 -1.28
C VAL A 293 -10.18 5.06 -1.39
N ALA A 294 -9.50 5.58 -0.36
CA ALA A 294 -8.91 6.93 -0.38
C ALA A 294 -7.86 7.09 -1.50
N ALA A 295 -7.01 6.08 -1.66
CA ALA A 295 -6.00 6.05 -2.71
C ALA A 295 -6.62 5.96 -4.12
N GLU A 296 -7.62 5.09 -4.30
CA GLU A 296 -8.32 4.95 -5.59
C GLU A 296 -9.09 6.22 -5.98
N LEU A 297 -9.76 6.89 -5.03
CA LEU A 297 -10.40 8.19 -5.30
C LEU A 297 -9.39 9.26 -5.74
N ALA A 298 -8.19 9.27 -5.17
CA ALA A 298 -7.13 10.17 -5.58
C ALA A 298 -6.58 9.83 -6.96
N ALA A 299 -6.41 8.55 -7.26
CA ALA A 299 -5.89 8.07 -8.54
C ALA A 299 -6.86 8.28 -9.71
N GLU A 300 -8.19 8.22 -9.46
CA GLU A 300 -9.21 8.48 -10.49
C GLU A 300 -9.14 9.91 -11.06
N GLY A 301 -8.66 10.89 -10.30
CA GLY A 301 -8.56 12.29 -10.74
C GLY A 301 -9.90 12.98 -11.03
N ARG A 302 -11.03 12.40 -10.61
CA ARG A 302 -12.38 12.98 -10.83
C ARG A 302 -12.69 14.14 -9.89
N ASN A 303 -12.10 14.12 -8.71
CA ASN A 303 -12.20 15.13 -7.66
C ASN A 303 -10.87 15.85 -7.47
N ASN A 304 -10.90 17.05 -6.94
CA ASN A 304 -9.70 17.82 -6.59
C ASN A 304 -9.12 17.33 -5.26
N VAL A 305 -8.54 16.12 -5.25
CA VAL A 305 -7.87 15.57 -4.08
C VAL A 305 -6.56 16.31 -3.86
N VAL A 306 -6.38 16.90 -2.69
CA VAL A 306 -5.20 17.70 -2.31
C VAL A 306 -4.39 17.09 -1.17
N GLY A 307 -4.78 15.91 -0.69
CA GLY A 307 -4.05 15.15 0.32
C GLY A 307 -4.70 13.81 0.64
N VAL A 308 -3.87 12.80 0.93
CA VAL A 308 -4.29 11.44 1.28
C VAL A 308 -3.55 10.98 2.52
N VAL A 309 -4.28 10.39 3.46
CA VAL A 309 -3.71 9.72 4.65
C VAL A 309 -4.27 8.30 4.71
N THR A 310 -3.41 7.32 4.76
CA THR A 310 -3.83 5.92 4.88
C THR A 310 -3.24 5.28 6.13
N ALA A 311 -4.01 4.44 6.80
CA ALA A 311 -3.57 3.66 7.95
C ALA A 311 -3.83 2.18 7.69
N GLY A 312 -2.78 1.36 7.63
CA GLY A 312 -2.87 -0.09 7.46
C GLY A 312 -3.52 -0.53 6.15
N ALA A 313 -3.31 0.20 5.05
CA ALA A 313 -4.01 -0.02 3.79
C ALA A 313 -3.11 -0.60 2.70
N PRO A 314 -3.62 -1.49 1.83
CA PRO A 314 -2.88 -2.10 0.73
C PRO A 314 -2.86 -1.19 -0.50
N VAL A 315 -2.07 -0.10 -0.47
CA VAL A 315 -2.11 0.97 -1.49
C VAL A 315 -0.91 1.00 -2.43
N GLY A 316 0.12 0.17 -2.22
CA GLY A 316 1.36 0.22 -2.98
C GLY A 316 1.21 0.06 -4.50
N HIS A 317 0.11 -0.52 -4.99
CA HIS A 317 -0.18 -0.69 -6.41
C HIS A 317 -0.99 0.47 -7.03
N VAL A 318 -1.46 1.43 -6.22
CA VAL A 318 -2.29 2.53 -6.69
C VAL A 318 -1.42 3.70 -7.14
N ALA A 319 -1.63 4.17 -8.36
CA ALA A 319 -0.87 5.27 -8.96
C ALA A 319 -1.49 6.63 -8.58
N ILE A 320 -1.15 7.15 -7.41
CA ILE A 320 -1.60 8.48 -6.98
C ILE A 320 -0.75 9.55 -7.69
N PRO A 321 -1.36 10.61 -8.25
CA PRO A 321 -0.64 11.69 -8.93
C PRO A 321 0.41 12.37 -8.03
N GLU A 322 1.57 12.71 -8.60
CA GLU A 322 2.73 13.25 -7.87
C GLU A 322 2.48 14.60 -7.16
N HIS A 323 1.48 15.35 -7.57
CA HIS A 323 1.13 16.63 -6.93
C HIS A 323 0.32 16.46 -5.65
N ILE A 324 -0.14 15.24 -5.33
CA ILE A 324 -0.93 14.95 -4.13
C ILE A 324 0.00 14.43 -3.02
N PRO A 325 0.14 15.13 -1.89
CA PRO A 325 0.88 14.62 -0.74
C PRO A 325 0.17 13.42 -0.12
N VAL A 326 0.93 12.35 0.09
CA VAL A 326 0.43 11.08 0.65
C VAL A 326 1.23 10.70 1.89
N MET A 327 0.53 10.41 2.96
CA MET A 327 1.11 9.78 4.16
C MET A 327 0.48 8.42 4.39
N SER A 328 1.27 7.37 4.20
CA SER A 328 0.87 6.00 4.52
C SER A 328 1.47 5.59 5.86
N ILE A 329 0.60 5.22 6.80
CA ILE A 329 1.01 4.69 8.11
C ILE A 329 0.88 3.18 8.05
N GLU A 330 2.02 2.46 8.22
CA GLU A 330 2.07 1.01 8.13
C GLU A 330 2.89 0.42 9.28
N HIS A 331 2.48 -0.71 9.82
CA HIS A 331 3.27 -1.43 10.81
C HIS A 331 4.05 -2.57 10.16
N ALA A 332 5.30 -2.77 10.59
CA ALA A 332 6.21 -3.77 10.02
C ALA A 332 5.69 -5.22 10.17
N ASN A 333 4.80 -5.46 11.10
CA ASN A 333 4.17 -6.75 11.36
C ASN A 333 2.65 -6.77 11.09
N ASP A 334 2.10 -5.75 10.42
CA ASP A 334 0.74 -5.77 9.90
C ASP A 334 0.70 -6.43 8.51
N VAL A 335 -0.11 -7.46 8.37
CA VAL A 335 -0.24 -8.23 7.12
C VAL A 335 -1.02 -7.49 6.03
N VAL A 336 -1.93 -6.57 6.41
CA VAL A 336 -2.90 -5.99 5.46
C VAL A 336 -2.25 -5.12 4.37
N PRO A 337 -1.31 -4.21 4.66
CA PRO A 337 -0.63 -3.46 3.60
C PRO A 337 0.08 -4.34 2.56
N ALA A 338 0.50 -5.54 2.95
CA ALA A 338 1.20 -6.46 2.06
C ALA A 338 0.31 -7.04 0.94
N PHE A 339 -1.02 -7.00 1.08
CA PHE A 339 -1.94 -7.39 0.02
C PHE A 339 -1.88 -6.49 -1.21
N ALA A 340 -1.23 -5.33 -1.13
CA ALA A 340 -0.90 -4.52 -2.30
C ALA A 340 0.05 -5.23 -3.29
N GLY A 341 0.69 -6.35 -2.91
CA GLY A 341 1.63 -7.10 -3.74
C GLY A 341 3.01 -6.44 -3.87
N LYS A 342 3.13 -5.16 -3.57
CA LYS A 342 4.37 -4.38 -3.60
C LYS A 342 4.41 -3.31 -2.50
N LEU A 343 5.60 -2.76 -2.25
CA LEU A 343 5.79 -1.62 -1.36
C LEU A 343 5.19 -0.35 -1.95
N ASN A 344 4.87 0.61 -1.10
CA ASN A 344 4.53 1.96 -1.54
C ASN A 344 5.70 2.58 -2.30
N PRO A 345 5.44 3.50 -3.25
CA PRO A 345 6.48 4.08 -4.06
C PRO A 345 7.46 4.92 -3.22
N LEU A 346 8.73 4.89 -3.60
CA LEU A 346 9.72 5.84 -3.13
C LEU A 346 9.59 7.12 -3.96
N ALA A 347 8.81 8.08 -3.47
CA ALA A 347 8.49 9.31 -4.18
C ALA A 347 8.55 10.53 -3.24
N GLU A 348 8.73 11.72 -3.81
CA GLU A 348 8.79 12.96 -3.02
C GLU A 348 7.46 13.30 -2.35
N ASN A 349 6.36 13.06 -3.06
CA ASN A 349 5.02 13.33 -2.55
C ASN A 349 4.47 12.25 -1.63
N TRP A 350 5.18 11.13 -1.45
CA TRP A 350 4.70 9.99 -0.68
C TRP A 350 5.68 9.60 0.41
N VAL A 351 5.24 9.68 1.65
CA VAL A 351 6.00 9.14 2.79
C VAL A 351 5.26 7.96 3.39
N THR A 352 5.98 6.86 3.58
CA THR A 352 5.50 5.72 4.37
C THR A 352 6.18 5.74 5.73
N VAL A 353 5.40 5.71 6.78
CA VAL A 353 5.86 5.80 8.16
C VAL A 353 5.30 4.65 8.97
N GLY A 354 6.12 4.02 9.75
CA GLY A 354 5.65 2.92 10.58
C GLY A 354 6.60 2.55 11.71
N ARG A 355 6.18 1.56 12.44
CA ARG A 355 6.95 0.93 13.50
C ARG A 355 6.60 -0.54 13.59
N GLU A 356 7.35 -1.28 14.37
CA GLU A 356 6.95 -2.62 14.82
C GLU A 356 6.05 -2.49 16.06
N VAL A 357 4.89 -3.14 16.03
CA VAL A 357 3.97 -3.21 17.17
C VAL A 357 4.37 -4.40 18.04
N GLU A 358 4.50 -4.17 19.33
CA GLU A 358 4.75 -5.25 20.29
C GLU A 358 3.53 -6.16 20.40
N VAL A 359 3.72 -7.45 20.11
CA VAL A 359 2.69 -8.49 20.28
C VAL A 359 2.95 -9.19 21.62
N LYS A 360 2.07 -8.98 22.58
CA LYS A 360 2.18 -9.57 23.92
C LYS A 360 1.78 -11.05 23.92
N ALA A 361 2.25 -11.78 24.91
CA ALA A 361 1.86 -13.18 25.09
C ALA A 361 0.33 -13.32 25.14
N GLY A 362 -0.21 -14.23 24.35
CA GLY A 362 -1.65 -14.46 24.20
C GLY A 362 -2.37 -13.55 23.19
N GLN A 363 -1.68 -12.60 22.60
CA GLN A 363 -2.20 -11.81 21.48
C GLN A 363 -1.75 -12.42 20.14
N THR A 364 -2.50 -12.14 19.08
CA THR A 364 -2.12 -12.47 17.72
C THR A 364 -1.46 -11.25 17.05
N ALA A 365 -0.70 -11.46 15.98
CA ALA A 365 -0.12 -10.37 15.19
C ALA A 365 -1.17 -9.41 14.59
N LEU A 366 -2.46 -9.78 14.61
CA LEU A 366 -3.55 -8.90 14.20
C LEU A 366 -3.68 -7.64 15.05
N VAL A 367 -3.13 -7.62 16.28
CA VAL A 367 -3.05 -6.41 17.10
C VAL A 367 -2.33 -5.28 16.37
N SER A 368 -1.36 -5.61 15.50
CA SER A 368 -0.64 -4.63 14.70
C SER A 368 -1.53 -3.93 13.66
N HIS A 369 -2.66 -4.54 13.30
CA HIS A 369 -3.65 -3.94 12.41
C HIS A 369 -4.71 -3.12 13.13
N GLU A 370 -4.78 -3.14 14.45
CA GLU A 370 -5.80 -2.39 15.19
C GLU A 370 -5.64 -0.88 15.02
N ILE A 371 -6.75 -0.18 14.80
CA ILE A 371 -6.75 1.28 14.59
C ILE A 371 -6.13 2.03 15.78
N ALA A 372 -6.24 1.49 17.00
CA ALA A 372 -5.64 2.06 18.20
C ALA A 372 -4.10 2.10 18.13
N GLU A 373 -3.47 1.11 17.48
CA GLU A 373 -2.02 1.13 17.27
C GLU A 373 -1.62 2.18 16.25
N TYR A 374 -2.43 2.40 15.21
CA TYR A 374 -2.24 3.48 14.23
C TYR A 374 -2.39 4.87 14.85
N GLN A 375 -3.30 5.05 15.82
CA GLN A 375 -3.41 6.29 16.59
C GLN A 375 -2.13 6.59 17.38
N LYS A 376 -1.54 5.58 18.02
CA LYS A 376 -0.26 5.72 18.74
C LYS A 376 0.87 6.12 17.78
N THR A 377 0.92 5.51 16.60
CA THR A 377 1.92 5.83 15.57
C THR A 377 1.73 7.24 15.05
N ALA A 378 0.50 7.71 14.87
CA ALA A 378 0.21 9.08 14.47
C ALA A 378 0.72 10.12 15.49
N GLY A 379 0.64 9.83 16.79
CA GLY A 379 1.26 10.67 17.83
C GLY A 379 2.77 10.79 17.67
N LEU A 380 3.44 9.67 17.38
CA LEU A 380 4.90 9.68 17.12
C LEU A 380 5.26 10.42 15.81
N ILE A 381 4.36 10.42 14.80
CA ILE A 381 4.55 11.21 13.57
C ILE A 381 4.55 12.70 13.88
N ASP A 382 3.70 13.16 14.79
CA ASP A 382 3.65 14.58 15.19
C ASP A 382 4.95 15.02 15.87
N GLU A 383 5.63 14.12 16.56
CA GLU A 383 6.91 14.35 17.24
C GLU A 383 8.14 14.13 16.32
N SER A 384 7.94 13.63 15.12
CA SER A 384 9.04 13.24 14.22
C SER A 384 9.75 14.44 13.63
N SER A 385 11.08 14.43 13.70
CA SER A 385 11.98 15.38 13.05
C SER A 385 12.52 14.90 11.69
N SER A 386 12.10 13.71 11.22
CA SER A 386 12.46 13.21 9.89
C SER A 386 11.97 14.18 8.81
N VAL A 387 12.86 14.59 7.92
CA VAL A 387 12.57 15.60 6.87
C VAL A 387 11.40 15.19 6.00
N GLY A 388 11.36 13.93 5.53
CA GLY A 388 10.27 13.43 4.70
C GLY A 388 8.94 13.41 5.46
N VAL A 389 8.95 12.97 6.72
CA VAL A 389 7.76 12.88 7.56
C VAL A 389 7.21 14.27 7.87
N SER A 390 8.05 15.19 8.38
CA SER A 390 7.63 16.54 8.74
C SER A 390 7.13 17.29 7.51
N ARG A 391 7.80 17.20 6.37
CA ARG A 391 7.39 17.86 5.13
C ARG A 391 5.99 17.44 4.68
N ILE A 392 5.71 16.15 4.60
CA ILE A 392 4.39 15.66 4.15
C ILE A 392 3.32 15.94 5.21
N ARG A 393 3.63 15.73 6.50
CA ARG A 393 2.73 16.11 7.60
C ARG A 393 2.30 17.57 7.50
N ASP A 394 3.28 18.47 7.40
CA ASP A 394 3.04 19.92 7.39
C ASP A 394 2.28 20.34 6.13
N GLN A 395 2.57 19.74 4.95
CA GLN A 395 1.78 19.97 3.74
C GLN A 395 0.30 19.55 3.88
N LEU A 396 0.03 18.43 4.56
CA LEU A 396 -1.33 17.94 4.80
C LEU A 396 -2.07 18.84 5.79
N LEU A 397 -1.44 19.21 6.91
CA LEU A 397 -2.05 20.03 7.96
C LEU A 397 -2.24 21.49 7.51
N ALA A 398 -1.33 22.03 6.70
CA ALA A 398 -1.46 23.39 6.13
C ALA A 398 -2.71 23.58 5.27
N LYS A 399 -3.31 22.48 4.75
CA LYS A 399 -4.60 22.58 4.02
C LYS A 399 -5.73 23.14 4.89
N PHE A 400 -5.67 22.95 6.21
CA PHE A 400 -6.67 23.37 7.17
C PHE A 400 -6.40 24.76 7.75
N GLU A 401 -5.24 25.37 7.50
CA GLU A 401 -4.85 26.65 8.09
C GLU A 401 -5.83 27.78 7.72
N GLY A 402 -6.30 28.48 8.74
CA GLY A 402 -7.26 29.57 8.61
C GLY A 402 -8.70 29.16 8.33
N LEU A 403 -8.95 27.85 8.14
CA LEU A 403 -10.30 27.33 7.92
C LEU A 403 -11.01 27.00 9.24
N ARG A 404 -12.34 27.14 9.23
CA ARG A 404 -13.20 26.74 10.34
C ARG A 404 -14.13 25.63 9.89
N LEU A 405 -14.42 24.69 10.77
CA LEU A 405 -15.42 23.68 10.54
C LEU A 405 -16.80 24.33 10.43
N VAL A 406 -17.46 24.11 9.31
CA VAL A 406 -18.80 24.64 9.02
C VAL A 406 -19.86 23.56 9.28
N GLU A 407 -19.54 22.30 8.94
CA GLU A 407 -20.51 21.22 9.01
C GLU A 407 -19.79 19.87 9.08
N THR A 408 -20.35 18.93 9.83
CA THR A 408 -19.96 17.53 9.82
C THR A 408 -21.18 16.70 9.47
N GLN A 409 -21.10 15.91 8.40
CA GLN A 409 -22.15 15.02 7.94
C GLN A 409 -21.70 13.55 8.08
N THR A 410 -22.63 12.70 8.47
CA THR A 410 -22.45 11.23 8.52
C THR A 410 -23.36 10.56 7.51
N PHE A 411 -22.78 9.70 6.69
CA PHE A 411 -23.51 8.97 5.64
C PHE A 411 -23.53 7.51 6.04
N GLU A 412 -24.67 7.07 6.56
CA GLU A 412 -24.88 5.70 7.00
C GLU A 412 -25.40 4.84 5.85
N TYR A 413 -24.85 3.66 5.70
CA TYR A 413 -25.24 2.71 4.68
C TYR A 413 -25.95 1.50 5.31
N ALA A 414 -26.79 0.83 4.50
CA ALA A 414 -27.40 -0.41 4.91
C ALA A 414 -26.31 -1.48 5.06
N GLY A 415 -26.33 -2.19 6.17
CA GLY A 415 -25.44 -3.29 6.50
C GLY A 415 -25.91 -3.87 7.80
N GLY A 416 -25.94 -5.22 7.90
CA GLY A 416 -26.33 -5.91 9.10
C GLY A 416 -25.10 -6.26 9.93
N ARG A 417 -25.22 -6.23 11.25
CA ARG A 417 -24.37 -7.01 12.16
C ARG A 417 -24.85 -8.44 12.18
#